data_c71b3fca04d0d00ef2721a4ee0ba4092
#
_entry.id   c71b3fca04d0d00ef2721a4ee0ba4092
#
_cell.length_a   1.000
_cell.length_b   1.000
_cell.length_c   1.000
_cell.angle_alpha   90.00
_cell.angle_beta   90.00
_cell.angle_gamma   90.00
#
_symmetry.space_group_name_H-M   'P 1'
#
loop_
_entity.id
_entity.type
_entity.pdbx_description
1 polymer ?
#
loop_
_entity_poly.entity_id
_entity_poly.type
_entity_poly.pdbx_seq_one_letter_code
_entity_poly.pdbx_strand_id
1 'polypeptide(L)'
;MEVKLKQLIVILLIIFVSCGNVSAFDYIMELHGKREIIKSYPLSKDKRYLNFILEGTFTDNLGNYGVWDVSSIVTLQNKNVINLQGYGKSTYQNNEFIYVKGIRNKQEQQAGVGKVEVVNASKSLLAIIGMSCTYAVNFYEENAYFIQKCKITEKQKEVLSNISKKKE
;
A
#
# COMPACT_ATOMS: atom_id res chain seq x y z
N MET A 1 -46.06 -30.26 -9.31
CA MET A 1 -45.44 -28.95 -9.52
C MET A 1 -44.82 -28.40 -8.23
N GLU A 2 -45.43 -28.57 -7.07
CA GLU A 2 -44.95 -28.09 -5.75
C GLU A 2 -43.61 -28.66 -5.28
N VAL A 3 -43.33 -29.93 -5.56
CA VAL A 3 -42.06 -30.57 -5.11
C VAL A 3 -40.82 -29.96 -5.78
N LYS A 4 -40.91 -29.60 -7.07
CA LYS A 4 -39.80 -28.94 -7.80
C LYS A 4 -39.57 -27.52 -7.32
N LEU A 5 -40.61 -26.81 -6.90
CA LEU A 5 -40.47 -25.45 -6.35
C LEU A 5 -39.83 -25.46 -4.98
N LYS A 6 -40.16 -26.41 -4.10
CA LYS A 6 -39.54 -26.58 -2.79
C LYS A 6 -38.05 -26.94 -2.89
N GLN A 7 -37.69 -27.84 -3.82
CA GLN A 7 -36.28 -28.16 -4.09
C GLN A 7 -35.47 -26.95 -4.62
N LEU A 8 -36.06 -26.15 -5.48
CA LEU A 8 -35.40 -24.94 -6.01
C LEU A 8 -35.17 -23.91 -4.92
N ILE A 9 -36.10 -23.72 -3.99
CA ILE A 9 -35.96 -22.79 -2.84
C ILE A 9 -34.87 -23.28 -1.88
N VAL A 10 -34.77 -24.57 -1.59
CA VAL A 10 -33.72 -25.14 -0.73
C VAL A 10 -32.34 -24.96 -1.35
N ILE A 11 -32.17 -25.16 -2.65
CA ILE A 11 -30.91 -24.96 -3.36
C ILE A 11 -30.50 -23.46 -3.33
N LEU A 12 -31.47 -22.55 -3.55
CA LEU A 12 -31.24 -21.11 -3.47
C LEU A 12 -30.82 -20.68 -2.06
N LEU A 13 -31.43 -21.23 -1.00
CA LEU A 13 -31.06 -20.97 0.40
C LEU A 13 -29.65 -21.46 0.74
N ILE A 14 -29.24 -22.63 0.22
CA ILE A 14 -27.90 -23.19 0.44
C ILE A 14 -26.82 -22.31 -0.23
N ILE A 15 -27.10 -21.75 -1.41
CA ILE A 15 -26.19 -20.83 -2.11
C ILE A 15 -26.02 -19.51 -1.32
N PHE A 16 -27.07 -19.00 -0.70
CA PHE A 16 -27.00 -17.78 0.12
C PHE A 16 -26.23 -17.96 1.43
N VAL A 17 -26.23 -19.14 2.03
CA VAL A 17 -25.50 -19.43 3.29
C VAL A 17 -24.00 -19.63 3.05
N SER A 18 -23.59 -19.97 1.84
CA SER A 18 -22.18 -20.16 1.47
C SER A 18 -21.42 -18.88 1.10
N CYS A 19 -22.05 -17.71 1.11
CA CYS A 19 -21.33 -16.41 1.13
C CYS A 19 -20.68 -16.23 2.49
N GLY A 20 -19.63 -17.00 2.77
CA GLY A 20 -18.81 -16.87 3.96
C GLY A 20 -18.37 -15.41 4.13
N ASN A 21 -18.59 -14.86 5.32
CA ASN A 21 -18.06 -13.55 5.69
C ASN A 21 -16.55 -13.57 5.47
N VAL A 22 -16.09 -12.97 4.38
CA VAL A 22 -14.66 -12.69 4.21
C VAL A 22 -14.31 -11.64 5.25
N SER A 23 -13.86 -12.10 6.41
CA SER A 23 -13.35 -11.21 7.45
C SER A 23 -12.14 -10.48 6.88
N ALA A 24 -12.26 -9.17 6.71
CA ALA A 24 -11.17 -8.32 6.26
C ALA A 24 -10.47 -7.76 7.50
N PHE A 25 -9.17 -8.01 7.60
CA PHE A 25 -8.34 -7.46 8.66
C PHE A 25 -7.72 -6.14 8.21
N ASP A 26 -7.64 -5.16 9.13
CA ASP A 26 -6.94 -3.90 8.89
C ASP A 26 -5.43 -4.09 9.13
N TYR A 27 -4.66 -4.15 8.04
CA TYR A 27 -3.21 -4.12 8.08
C TYR A 27 -2.75 -2.66 8.00
N ILE A 28 -2.00 -2.22 9.01
CA ILE A 28 -1.56 -0.84 9.16
C ILE A 28 -0.03 -0.83 9.21
N MET A 29 0.59 0.02 8.37
CA MET A 29 2.01 0.32 8.41
C MET A 29 2.21 1.81 8.72
N GLU A 30 3.17 2.09 9.58
CA GLU A 30 3.68 3.43 9.85
C GLU A 30 5.09 3.52 9.28
N LEU A 31 5.31 4.52 8.39
CA LEU A 31 6.58 4.70 7.71
C LEU A 31 7.13 6.08 8.03
N HIS A 32 8.40 6.13 8.38
CA HIS A 32 9.14 7.35 8.68
C HIS A 32 10.37 7.39 7.79
N GLY A 33 10.61 8.53 7.16
CA GLY A 33 11.76 8.63 6.27
C GLY A 33 12.13 10.06 5.92
N LYS A 34 13.09 10.18 5.02
CA LYS A 34 13.55 11.45 4.47
C LYS A 34 13.33 11.51 2.98
N ARG A 35 13.10 12.72 2.51
CA ARG A 35 12.95 13.03 1.08
C ARG A 35 14.20 13.75 0.59
N GLU A 36 14.77 13.25 -0.50
CA GLU A 36 15.81 13.89 -1.25
C GLU A 36 15.32 14.24 -2.66
N ILE A 37 15.40 15.50 -3.08
CA ILE A 37 15.06 15.93 -4.43
C ILE A 37 16.27 15.74 -5.32
N ILE A 38 16.18 14.80 -6.25
CA ILE A 38 17.26 14.45 -7.18
C ILE A 38 17.28 15.42 -8.37
N LYS A 39 16.11 15.76 -8.92
CA LYS A 39 15.97 16.67 -10.06
C LYS A 39 14.73 17.55 -9.91
N SER A 40 14.84 18.78 -10.38
CA SER A 40 13.73 19.73 -10.43
C SER A 40 13.83 20.55 -11.72
N TYR A 41 12.77 20.54 -12.52
CA TYR A 41 12.69 21.29 -13.78
C TYR A 41 11.44 22.16 -13.79
N PRO A 42 11.57 23.49 -14.00
CA PRO A 42 10.43 24.35 -14.29
C PRO A 42 9.92 24.02 -15.71
N LEU A 43 8.66 23.61 -15.83
CA LEU A 43 8.01 23.33 -17.12
C LEU A 43 7.26 24.55 -17.67
N SER A 44 6.77 25.42 -16.78
CA SER A 44 6.17 26.73 -17.07
C SER A 44 6.23 27.60 -15.80
N LYS A 45 5.62 28.81 -15.85
CA LYS A 45 5.57 29.73 -14.70
C LYS A 45 4.94 29.09 -13.45
N ASP A 46 3.97 28.24 -13.62
CA ASP A 46 3.15 27.63 -12.57
C ASP A 46 3.34 26.09 -12.46
N LYS A 47 4.11 25.48 -13.38
CA LYS A 47 4.25 24.03 -13.47
C LYS A 47 5.70 23.59 -13.30
N ARG A 48 5.91 22.54 -12.48
CA ARG A 48 7.23 21.99 -12.16
C ARG A 48 7.20 20.46 -12.19
N TYR A 49 8.27 19.88 -12.71
CA TYR A 49 8.59 18.47 -12.57
C TYR A 49 9.60 18.27 -11.44
N LEU A 50 9.39 17.25 -10.62
CA LEU A 50 10.35 16.80 -9.62
C LEU A 50 10.57 15.30 -9.75
N ASN A 51 11.82 14.88 -9.56
CA ASN A 51 12.19 13.52 -9.24
C ASN A 51 12.80 13.52 -7.84
N PHE A 52 12.33 12.64 -6.96
CA PHE A 52 12.81 12.54 -5.59
C PHE A 52 12.85 11.09 -5.12
N ILE A 53 13.72 10.84 -4.15
CA ILE A 53 13.80 9.58 -3.42
C ILE A 53 13.25 9.80 -2.01
N LEU A 54 12.59 8.80 -1.50
CA LEU A 54 12.21 8.65 -0.10
C LEU A 54 12.86 7.39 0.43
N GLU A 55 13.45 7.45 1.61
CA GLU A 55 14.02 6.29 2.28
C GLU A 55 13.83 6.40 3.79
N GLY A 56 13.72 5.26 4.46
CA GLY A 56 13.52 5.24 5.90
C GLY A 56 13.18 3.88 6.48
N THR A 57 12.46 3.90 7.59
CA THR A 57 12.06 2.71 8.35
C THR A 57 10.55 2.60 8.42
N PHE A 58 10.06 1.40 8.66
CA PHE A 58 8.64 1.14 8.92
C PHE A 58 8.43 0.17 10.07
N THR A 59 7.24 0.25 10.65
CA THR A 59 6.66 -0.76 11.55
C THR A 59 5.25 -1.07 11.11
N ASP A 60 4.72 -2.24 11.48
CA ASP A 60 3.33 -2.60 11.23
C ASP A 60 2.62 -3.15 12.47
N ASN A 61 1.28 -3.26 12.38
CA ASN A 61 0.45 -3.74 13.47
C ASN A 61 0.46 -5.28 13.67
N LEU A 62 1.31 -6.00 12.93
CA LEU A 62 1.61 -7.43 13.11
C LEU A 62 2.97 -7.65 13.78
N GLY A 63 3.67 -6.55 14.17
CA GLY A 63 4.97 -6.58 14.83
C GLY A 63 6.15 -6.72 13.86
N ASN A 64 5.94 -6.54 12.56
CA ASN A 64 7.03 -6.48 11.61
C ASN A 64 7.63 -5.06 11.56
N TYR A 65 8.90 -4.99 11.17
CA TYR A 65 9.62 -3.75 10.96
C TYR A 65 10.65 -3.93 9.84
N GLY A 66 11.20 -2.84 9.36
CA GLY A 66 12.20 -2.90 8.32
C GLY A 66 12.56 -1.54 7.75
N VAL A 67 13.15 -1.58 6.57
CA VAL A 67 13.55 -0.39 5.81
C VAL A 67 12.76 -0.33 4.51
N TRP A 68 12.60 0.88 3.98
CA TRP A 68 11.93 1.10 2.71
C TRP A 68 12.61 2.22 1.93
N ASP A 69 12.52 2.14 0.62
CA ASP A 69 12.91 3.18 -0.31
C ASP A 69 11.88 3.29 -1.44
N VAL A 70 11.71 4.48 -1.99
CA VAL A 70 10.82 4.79 -3.13
C VAL A 70 11.45 5.86 -3.99
N SER A 71 11.58 5.59 -5.29
CA SER A 71 11.85 6.60 -6.29
C SER A 71 10.56 7.08 -6.92
N SER A 72 10.35 8.40 -6.96
CA SER A 72 9.10 9.00 -7.40
C SER A 72 9.31 10.14 -8.37
N ILE A 73 8.39 10.25 -9.31
CA ILE A 73 8.24 11.42 -10.19
C ILE A 73 6.93 12.12 -9.88
N VAL A 74 6.97 13.45 -9.87
CA VAL A 74 5.78 14.27 -9.62
C VAL A 74 5.74 15.46 -10.56
N THR A 75 4.56 15.75 -11.05
CA THR A 75 4.26 17.02 -11.70
C THR A 75 3.43 17.87 -10.76
N LEU A 76 3.91 19.07 -10.47
CA LEU A 76 3.23 20.08 -9.67
C LEU A 76 2.65 21.18 -10.56
N GLN A 77 1.51 21.72 -10.17
CA GLN A 77 0.95 22.96 -10.70
C GLN A 77 0.43 23.81 -9.54
N ASN A 78 0.89 25.05 -9.42
CA ASN A 78 0.56 25.95 -8.31
C ASN A 78 0.74 25.29 -6.91
N LYS A 79 1.84 24.53 -6.73
CA LYS A 79 2.16 23.73 -5.54
C LYS A 79 1.25 22.51 -5.30
N ASN A 80 0.29 22.23 -6.18
CA ASN A 80 -0.55 21.04 -6.11
C ASN A 80 0.04 19.89 -6.94
N VAL A 81 -0.05 18.69 -6.44
CA VAL A 81 0.30 17.47 -7.16
C VAL A 81 -0.76 17.24 -8.25
N ILE A 82 -0.34 17.30 -9.51
CA ILE A 82 -1.18 16.92 -10.66
C ILE A 82 -1.14 15.41 -10.83
N ASN A 83 0.08 14.86 -10.80
CA ASN A 83 0.33 13.46 -10.92
C ASN A 83 1.60 13.11 -10.15
N LEU A 84 1.54 12.07 -9.34
CA LEU A 84 2.68 11.45 -8.69
C LEU A 84 2.62 9.96 -8.92
N GLN A 85 3.74 9.39 -9.36
CA GLN A 85 3.94 7.96 -9.45
C GLN A 85 5.32 7.62 -8.89
N GLY A 86 5.37 6.56 -8.08
CA GLY A 86 6.62 6.05 -7.52
C GLY A 86 6.64 4.53 -7.51
N TYR A 87 7.85 3.98 -7.52
CA TYR A 87 8.11 2.56 -7.30
C TYR A 87 9.14 2.43 -6.19
N GLY A 88 8.93 1.47 -5.31
CA GLY A 88 9.78 1.28 -4.16
C GLY A 88 9.87 -0.16 -3.70
N LYS A 89 10.74 -0.37 -2.73
CA LYS A 89 10.98 -1.63 -2.07
C LYS A 89 10.83 -1.46 -0.57
N SER A 90 10.16 -2.40 0.09
CA SER A 90 10.22 -2.56 1.55
C SER A 90 10.89 -3.89 1.86
N THR A 91 11.90 -3.87 2.74
CA THR A 91 12.63 -5.05 3.19
C THR A 91 12.37 -5.24 4.67
N TYR A 92 11.81 -6.39 5.03
CA TYR A 92 11.47 -6.77 6.41
C TYR A 92 12.70 -7.25 7.18
N GLN A 93 12.58 -7.35 8.51
CA GLN A 93 13.64 -7.79 9.44
C GLN A 93 14.26 -9.16 9.15
N ASN A 94 13.56 -10.02 8.39
CA ASN A 94 14.03 -11.36 8.00
C ASN A 94 14.54 -11.41 6.54
N ASN A 95 14.87 -10.25 5.94
CA ASN A 95 15.29 -10.07 4.56
C ASN A 95 14.22 -10.41 3.48
N GLU A 96 13.00 -10.75 3.86
CA GLU A 96 11.88 -10.82 2.91
C GLU A 96 11.56 -9.40 2.41
N PHE A 97 11.05 -9.29 1.18
CA PHE A 97 10.80 -8.00 0.58
C PHE A 97 9.53 -7.95 -0.27
N ILE A 98 9.03 -6.75 -0.47
CA ILE A 98 7.97 -6.41 -1.41
C ILE A 98 8.40 -5.25 -2.30
N TYR A 99 7.92 -5.24 -3.53
CA TYR A 99 7.97 -4.08 -4.42
C TYR A 99 6.58 -3.47 -4.51
N VAL A 100 6.52 -2.16 -4.48
CA VAL A 100 5.28 -1.41 -4.47
C VAL A 100 5.25 -0.36 -5.57
N LYS A 101 4.03 -0.05 -6.03
CA LYS A 101 3.73 1.10 -6.90
C LYS A 101 2.82 2.05 -6.16
N GLY A 102 3.24 3.29 -5.98
CA GLY A 102 2.46 4.37 -5.37
C GLY A 102 1.95 5.37 -6.39
N ILE A 103 0.72 5.85 -6.20
CA ILE A 103 0.13 6.92 -7.02
C ILE A 103 -0.60 7.92 -6.15
N ARG A 104 -0.54 9.23 -6.54
CA ARG A 104 -1.31 10.31 -5.92
C ARG A 104 -1.62 11.39 -6.95
N ASN A 105 -2.84 11.89 -6.95
CA ASN A 105 -3.31 12.90 -7.89
C ASN A 105 -4.12 13.99 -7.20
N LYS A 106 -4.06 15.23 -7.74
CA LYS A 106 -4.94 16.36 -7.42
C LYS A 106 -5.01 16.73 -5.92
N GLN A 107 -3.85 16.85 -5.27
CA GLN A 107 -3.77 17.18 -3.83
C GLN A 107 -2.60 18.12 -3.57
N GLU A 108 -2.55 18.70 -2.38
CA GLU A 108 -1.43 19.53 -1.95
C GLU A 108 -0.11 18.74 -1.91
N GLN A 109 1.02 19.44 -2.14
CA GLN A 109 2.33 18.80 -2.14
C GLN A 109 2.75 18.29 -0.77
N GLN A 110 2.48 19.07 0.30
CA GLN A 110 2.98 18.80 1.64
C GLN A 110 2.20 17.74 2.39
N ALA A 111 0.91 17.57 2.08
CA ALA A 111 0.07 16.56 2.68
C ALA A 111 -0.86 15.95 1.63
N GLY A 112 -1.25 14.69 1.83
CA GLY A 112 -2.21 14.08 0.92
C GLY A 112 -2.42 12.60 1.12
N VAL A 113 -3.38 12.09 0.35
CA VAL A 113 -3.77 10.69 0.36
C VAL A 113 -3.51 10.09 -1.03
N GLY A 114 -2.97 8.89 -1.06
CA GLY A 114 -2.73 8.17 -2.30
C GLY A 114 -3.05 6.69 -2.17
N LYS A 115 -2.77 5.96 -3.24
CA LYS A 115 -2.88 4.50 -3.26
C LYS A 115 -1.52 3.89 -3.46
N VAL A 116 -1.30 2.74 -2.86
CA VAL A 116 -0.13 1.91 -3.08
C VAL A 116 -0.57 0.47 -3.30
N GLU A 117 0.10 -0.21 -4.22
CA GLU A 117 -0.17 -1.59 -4.60
C GLU A 117 1.13 -2.40 -4.54
N VAL A 118 1.07 -3.61 -3.98
CA VAL A 118 2.17 -4.57 -4.03
C VAL A 118 2.22 -5.19 -5.42
N VAL A 119 3.28 -4.91 -6.18
CA VAL A 119 3.43 -5.37 -7.57
C VAL A 119 4.33 -6.59 -7.69
N ASN A 120 5.19 -6.85 -6.70
CA ASN A 120 6.03 -8.05 -6.64
C ASN A 120 6.46 -8.30 -5.18
N ALA A 121 6.90 -9.53 -4.88
CA ALA A 121 7.30 -9.92 -3.53
C ALA A 121 8.27 -11.11 -3.57
N SER A 122 9.01 -11.32 -2.47
CA SER A 122 9.77 -12.55 -2.25
C SER A 122 8.87 -13.79 -2.20
N LYS A 123 9.43 -14.97 -2.43
CA LYS A 123 8.69 -16.23 -2.63
C LYS A 123 7.69 -16.54 -1.52
N SER A 124 8.02 -16.27 -0.27
CA SER A 124 7.14 -16.52 0.88
C SER A 124 5.97 -15.54 0.96
N LEU A 125 6.08 -14.37 0.31
CA LEU A 125 5.10 -13.28 0.32
C LEU A 125 4.26 -13.17 -0.95
N LEU A 126 4.31 -14.13 -1.87
CA LEU A 126 3.56 -14.08 -3.14
C LEU A 126 2.05 -13.90 -2.96
N ALA A 127 1.48 -14.35 -1.84
CA ALA A 127 0.06 -14.22 -1.55
C ALA A 127 -0.42 -12.77 -1.34
N ILE A 128 0.51 -11.81 -1.13
CA ILE A 128 0.16 -10.40 -0.96
C ILE A 128 0.33 -9.56 -2.24
N ILE A 129 0.77 -10.15 -3.35
CA ILE A 129 0.81 -9.45 -4.64
C ILE A 129 -0.61 -9.02 -5.03
N GLY A 130 -0.77 -7.78 -5.50
CA GLY A 130 -2.06 -7.16 -5.77
C GLY A 130 -2.75 -6.56 -4.53
N MET A 131 -2.17 -6.70 -3.31
CA MET A 131 -2.67 -6.02 -2.12
C MET A 131 -2.64 -4.51 -2.36
N SER A 132 -3.80 -3.87 -2.23
CA SER A 132 -3.97 -2.42 -2.42
C SER A 132 -4.27 -1.74 -1.10
N CYS A 133 -3.58 -0.66 -0.86
CA CYS A 133 -3.67 0.13 0.36
C CYS A 133 -3.91 1.60 0.05
N THR A 134 -4.53 2.30 0.98
CA THR A 134 -4.56 3.76 1.00
C THR A 134 -3.48 4.24 1.94
N TYR A 135 -2.70 5.23 1.53
CA TYR A 135 -1.75 5.91 2.40
C TYR A 135 -2.13 7.37 2.58
N ALA A 136 -1.87 7.90 3.77
CA ALA A 136 -1.79 9.32 4.03
C ALA A 136 -0.33 9.70 4.27
N VAL A 137 0.10 10.84 3.74
CA VAL A 137 1.44 11.37 3.92
C VAL A 137 1.40 12.80 4.41
N ASN A 138 2.34 13.15 5.29
CA ASN A 138 2.66 14.51 5.67
C ASN A 138 4.16 14.72 5.60
N PHE A 139 4.57 15.84 5.01
CA PHE A 139 5.97 16.27 4.96
C PHE A 139 6.20 17.44 5.90
N TYR A 140 7.23 17.32 6.71
CA TYR A 140 7.77 18.43 7.49
C TYR A 140 9.24 18.60 7.12
N GLU A 141 9.53 19.68 6.39
CA GLU A 141 10.83 19.90 5.75
C GLU A 141 11.20 18.72 4.83
N GLU A 142 12.32 18.04 5.09
CA GLU A 142 12.73 16.83 4.38
C GLU A 142 12.12 15.54 4.95
N ASN A 143 11.54 15.59 6.15
CA ASN A 143 10.98 14.40 6.79
C ASN A 143 9.63 14.05 6.21
N ALA A 144 9.39 12.74 6.05
CA ALA A 144 8.16 12.16 5.51
C ALA A 144 7.56 11.19 6.52
N TYR A 145 6.28 11.39 6.81
CA TYR A 145 5.49 10.56 7.73
C TYR A 145 4.33 9.97 6.96
N PHE A 146 4.22 8.64 6.95
CA PHE A 146 3.14 7.93 6.28
C PHE A 146 2.39 7.04 7.27
N ILE A 147 1.08 6.96 7.08
CA ILE A 147 0.25 5.88 7.58
C ILE A 147 -0.37 5.20 6.37
N GLN A 148 -0.16 3.90 6.24
CA GLN A 148 -0.70 3.08 5.16
C GLN A 148 -1.66 2.06 5.73
N LYS A 149 -2.87 1.97 5.15
CA LYS A 149 -3.92 1.06 5.60
C LYS A 149 -4.43 0.21 4.44
N CYS A 150 -4.43 -1.11 4.65
CA CYS A 150 -4.88 -2.11 3.70
C CYS A 150 -5.97 -2.98 4.33
N LYS A 151 -6.97 -3.36 3.56
CA LYS A 151 -7.87 -4.46 3.91
C LYS A 151 -7.28 -5.75 3.37
N ILE A 152 -6.98 -6.70 4.24
CA ILE A 152 -6.33 -7.96 3.88
C ILE A 152 -7.18 -9.16 4.27
N THR A 153 -7.00 -10.26 3.54
CA THR A 153 -7.62 -11.55 3.82
C THR A 153 -6.90 -12.27 4.97
N GLU A 154 -7.52 -13.28 5.58
CA GLU A 154 -6.87 -14.11 6.61
C GLU A 154 -5.60 -14.80 6.08
N LYS A 155 -5.59 -15.25 4.82
CA LYS A 155 -4.39 -15.83 4.19
C LYS A 155 -3.24 -14.82 4.09
N GLN A 156 -3.54 -13.58 3.71
CA GLN A 156 -2.53 -12.50 3.65
C GLN A 156 -2.01 -12.14 5.04
N LYS A 157 -2.91 -12.07 6.03
CA LYS A 157 -2.57 -11.85 7.44
C LYS A 157 -1.65 -12.95 7.97
N GLU A 158 -1.96 -14.23 7.72
CA GLU A 158 -1.12 -15.35 8.12
C GLU A 158 0.29 -15.24 7.55
N VAL A 159 0.40 -14.96 6.25
CA VAL A 159 1.70 -14.81 5.56
C VAL A 159 2.51 -13.66 6.18
N LEU A 160 1.89 -12.49 6.41
CA LEU A 160 2.55 -11.34 7.02
C LEU A 160 2.93 -11.59 8.49
N SER A 161 2.08 -12.27 9.28
CA SER A 161 2.36 -12.62 10.67
C SER A 161 3.51 -13.62 10.82
N ASN A 162 3.81 -14.41 9.80
CA ASN A 162 4.89 -15.38 9.82
C ASN A 162 6.28 -14.74 9.59
N ILE A 163 6.35 -13.49 9.13
CA ILE A 163 7.60 -12.74 8.99
C ILE A 163 8.28 -12.56 10.35
N SER A 164 7.53 -12.11 11.37
CA SER A 164 8.05 -11.87 12.72
C SER A 164 8.38 -13.15 13.50
N LYS A 165 7.81 -14.31 13.08
CA LYS A 165 8.02 -15.59 13.76
C LYS A 165 9.28 -16.35 13.30
N LYS A 166 9.78 -16.07 12.12
CA LYS A 166 11.03 -16.61 11.60
C LYS A 166 12.21 -15.82 12.18
N LYS A 167 12.51 -16.01 13.47
CA LYS A 167 13.83 -15.70 14.00
C LYS A 167 14.75 -16.84 13.61
N GLU A 168 15.88 -16.48 12.99
CA GLU A 168 17.02 -17.38 12.81
C GLU A 168 17.49 -17.97 14.16
#